data_bf5046ce6783664fac10eecc7f8f446e
#
_entry.id   bf5046ce6783664fac10eecc7f8f446e
#
_cell.length_a   1.000
_cell.length_b   1.000
_cell.length_c   1.000
_cell.angle_alpha   90.00
_cell.angle_beta   90.00
_cell.angle_gamma   90.00
#
_symmetry.space_group_name_H-M   'P 1'
#
loop_
_entity.id
_entity.type
_entity.pdbx_description
1 polymer ?
#
loop_
_entity_poly.entity_id
_entity_poly.type
_entity_poly.pdbx_seq_one_letter_code
_entity_poly.pdbx_strand_id
1 'polypeptide(L)'
;MRPEQDVRGAAATDVPAQGAEEQCAEAPAPKRRGARRVVVAVVIVAVCALVGFGGLVAYAGTDAFCMEACHTPMGGFAGTYDATVGEPTVDKWGNPVDDASAMLATTHRDWNAADCATCHPQDLNRRITQVGWWLTGDYYFPLEEWKTSDMAEYYGTDEDGLCLNEDCHNVTRDELREMTNDTRLNPHSNRHGDIACSTCHKAHRASVLQCAGCHDEAELPAGWITPAEAEELHTWKDVPEADEAEGSEDDESAEADEAEGGEGGGQDAAAEDAAAGDAEGGEQA
;
A
#
# COMPACT_ATOMS: atom_id res chain seq x y z
N MET A 1 -33.17 84.58 -12.02
CA MET A 1 -33.71 85.63 -11.13
C MET A 1 -33.08 85.54 -9.79
N ARG A 2 -32.12 86.45 -9.53
CA ARG A 2 -31.68 86.76 -8.15
C ARG A 2 -32.76 87.57 -7.46
N PRO A 3 -32.75 87.65 -6.14
CA PRO A 3 -32.02 88.79 -5.61
C PRO A 3 -31.12 88.46 -4.39
N GLU A 4 -30.10 89.19 -4.37
CA GLU A 4 -29.28 89.80 -3.35
C GLU A 4 -30.04 90.53 -2.22
N GLN A 5 -29.50 90.49 -1.03
CA GLN A 5 -29.50 91.55 -0.01
C GLN A 5 -28.49 91.17 1.07
N ASP A 6 -27.40 91.74 1.19
CA ASP A 6 -26.97 93.09 1.67
C ASP A 6 -27.00 93.28 3.21
N VAL A 7 -25.78 93.24 3.77
CA VAL A 7 -25.02 94.18 4.58
C VAL A 7 -25.51 94.57 5.97
N ARG A 8 -24.59 94.50 6.85
CA ARG A 8 -24.07 95.39 7.94
C ARG A 8 -23.89 94.65 9.24
N GLY A 9 -22.72 94.50 9.73
CA GLY A 9 -21.79 95.51 10.22
C GLY A 9 -22.01 95.72 11.73
N ALA A 10 -21.08 95.20 12.54
CA ALA A 10 -20.70 95.94 13.78
C ALA A 10 -19.59 95.16 14.59
N ALA A 11 -18.59 95.92 14.82
CA ALA A 11 -17.81 96.01 16.08
C ALA A 11 -16.85 94.93 16.46
N ALA A 12 -15.60 95.25 16.31
CA ALA A 12 -14.44 94.70 16.98
C ALA A 12 -14.53 94.88 18.51
N THR A 13 -14.33 93.82 19.19
CA THR A 13 -13.86 93.86 20.55
C THR A 13 -12.58 93.06 20.68
N ASP A 14 -11.51 93.78 20.97
CA ASP A 14 -10.22 93.23 21.33
C ASP A 14 -10.35 92.26 22.54
N VAL A 15 -9.86 91.05 22.35
CA VAL A 15 -9.59 90.16 23.44
C VAL A 15 -8.12 89.68 23.33
N PRO A 16 -7.32 89.81 24.35
CA PRO A 16 -5.90 89.56 24.29
C PRO A 16 -5.62 88.03 24.08
N ALA A 17 -4.69 87.79 23.17
CA ALA A 17 -4.11 86.44 22.96
C ALA A 17 -3.45 85.96 24.22
N GLN A 18 -4.04 84.96 24.86
CA GLN A 18 -3.35 84.12 25.81
C GLN A 18 -2.85 82.90 25.04
N GLY A 19 -1.52 82.80 24.94
CA GLY A 19 -0.83 81.66 24.33
C GLY A 19 -1.16 80.36 25.08
N ALA A 20 -1.93 79.52 24.45
CA ALA A 20 -1.98 78.11 24.80
C ALA A 20 -0.95 77.41 23.92
N GLU A 21 0.23 77.16 24.51
CA GLU A 21 1.13 76.16 23.98
C GLU A 21 0.45 74.79 24.11
N GLU A 22 -0.23 74.38 23.05
CA GLU A 22 -0.69 72.99 22.90
C GLU A 22 0.56 72.13 22.79
N GLN A 23 0.97 71.55 23.93
CA GLN A 23 1.94 70.44 23.95
C GLN A 23 1.25 69.29 23.24
N CYS A 24 1.57 69.09 21.94
CA CYS A 24 1.35 67.85 21.27
C CYS A 24 2.00 66.71 22.05
N ALA A 25 1.25 66.02 22.86
CA ALA A 25 1.68 64.81 23.50
C ALA A 25 1.98 63.78 22.38
N GLU A 26 3.24 63.56 22.12
CA GLU A 26 3.76 62.56 21.20
C GLU A 26 3.23 61.20 21.65
N ALA A 27 2.31 60.61 20.89
CA ALA A 27 1.75 59.30 21.15
C ALA A 27 2.88 58.27 21.23
N PRO A 28 2.90 57.40 22.26
CA PRO A 28 4.02 56.46 22.44
C PRO A 28 4.06 55.53 21.22
N ALA A 29 5.19 55.52 20.51
CA ALA A 29 5.45 54.64 19.37
C ALA A 29 5.13 53.19 19.71
N PRO A 30 4.40 52.47 18.89
CA PRO A 30 4.01 51.12 19.18
C PRO A 30 5.24 50.22 19.44
N LYS A 31 5.23 49.55 20.56
CA LYS A 31 6.34 48.70 20.99
C LYS A 31 6.61 47.61 19.97
N ARG A 32 7.56 47.80 19.03
CA ARG A 32 7.99 46.89 17.94
C ARG A 32 8.40 45.48 18.43
N ARG A 33 8.61 45.28 19.74
CA ARG A 33 8.97 44.00 20.35
C ARG A 33 7.84 42.95 20.26
N GLY A 34 6.57 43.34 20.30
CA GLY A 34 5.43 42.40 20.15
C GLY A 34 5.31 41.87 18.73
N ALA A 35 5.40 42.74 17.74
CA ALA A 35 5.29 42.36 16.32
C ALA A 35 6.41 41.37 15.92
N ARG A 36 7.65 41.58 16.37
CA ARG A 36 8.74 40.65 16.10
C ARG A 36 8.50 39.26 16.69
N ARG A 37 7.95 39.17 17.91
CA ARG A 37 7.60 37.86 18.53
C ARG A 37 6.51 37.14 17.76
N VAL A 38 5.50 37.85 17.29
CA VAL A 38 4.43 37.26 16.45
C VAL A 38 4.99 36.77 15.13
N VAL A 39 5.82 37.57 14.43
CA VAL A 39 6.48 37.14 13.19
C VAL A 39 7.33 35.90 13.40
N VAL A 40 8.14 35.85 14.46
CA VAL A 40 8.97 34.67 14.78
C VAL A 40 8.10 33.46 15.06
N ALA A 41 7.03 33.60 15.81
CA ALA A 41 6.09 32.51 16.08
C ALA A 41 5.42 31.99 14.79
N VAL A 42 4.97 32.86 13.92
CA VAL A 42 4.38 32.49 12.62
C VAL A 42 5.41 31.77 11.73
N VAL A 43 6.64 32.25 11.68
CA VAL A 43 7.71 31.59 10.92
C VAL A 43 8.02 30.20 11.48
N ILE A 44 8.09 30.04 12.81
CA ILE A 44 8.31 28.74 13.45
C ILE A 44 7.15 27.79 13.08
N VAL A 45 5.91 28.22 13.23
CA VAL A 45 4.72 27.40 12.87
C VAL A 45 4.76 27.02 11.40
N ALA A 46 5.07 27.96 10.51
CA ALA A 46 5.17 27.70 9.07
C ALA A 46 6.28 26.69 8.76
N VAL A 47 7.45 26.81 9.38
CA VAL A 47 8.55 25.86 9.20
C VAL A 47 8.18 24.47 9.74
N CYS A 48 7.57 24.40 10.93
CA CYS A 48 7.09 23.12 11.48
C CYS A 48 6.03 22.47 10.58
N ALA A 49 5.10 23.26 10.03
CA ALA A 49 4.09 22.77 9.10
C ALA A 49 4.72 22.25 7.80
N LEU A 50 5.69 22.95 7.23
CA LEU A 50 6.39 22.52 6.02
C LEU A 50 7.22 21.25 6.26
N VAL A 51 7.94 21.17 7.38
CA VAL A 51 8.70 19.96 7.74
C VAL A 51 7.77 18.79 8.02
N GLY A 52 6.68 19.02 8.75
CA GLY A 52 5.67 17.99 9.04
C GLY A 52 4.99 17.48 7.78
N PHE A 53 4.58 18.39 6.89
CA PHE A 53 3.99 18.02 5.60
C PHE A 53 4.99 17.29 4.70
N GLY A 54 6.23 17.77 4.60
CA GLY A 54 7.29 17.11 3.83
C GLY A 54 7.58 15.71 4.35
N GLY A 55 7.64 15.54 5.68
CA GLY A 55 7.80 14.24 6.32
C GLY A 55 6.64 13.29 6.04
N LEU A 56 5.40 13.79 6.09
CA LEU A 56 4.21 13.00 5.76
C LEU A 56 4.22 12.54 4.29
N VAL A 57 4.57 13.44 3.35
CA VAL A 57 4.67 13.09 1.94
C VAL A 57 5.75 12.05 1.69
N ALA A 58 6.91 12.17 2.36
CA ALA A 58 7.99 11.19 2.28
C ALA A 58 7.55 9.83 2.84
N TYR A 59 6.92 9.81 4.01
CA TYR A 59 6.38 8.59 4.62
C TYR A 59 5.31 7.92 3.74
N ALA A 60 4.40 8.71 3.17
CA ALA A 60 3.38 8.21 2.24
C ALA A 60 3.96 7.60 0.94
N GLY A 61 5.25 7.74 0.68
CA GLY A 61 5.97 7.11 -0.41
C GLY A 61 6.61 5.77 -0.06
N THR A 62 6.46 5.28 1.16
CA THR A 62 7.07 4.03 1.62
C THR A 62 6.09 2.88 1.66
N ASP A 63 6.61 1.64 1.57
CA ASP A 63 5.82 0.42 1.76
C ASP A 63 5.16 0.39 3.14
N ALA A 64 5.86 0.86 4.17
CA ALA A 64 5.34 0.97 5.53
C ALA A 64 4.03 1.77 5.59
N PHE A 65 3.92 2.86 4.82
CA PHE A 65 2.66 3.60 4.74
C PHE A 65 1.53 2.76 4.15
N CYS A 66 1.79 2.04 3.06
CA CYS A 66 0.78 1.19 2.42
C CYS A 66 0.35 0.05 3.36
N MET A 67 1.30 -0.58 4.04
CA MET A 67 1.05 -1.76 4.87
C MET A 67 0.53 -1.44 6.27
N GLU A 68 0.97 -0.33 6.88
CA GLU A 68 0.62 0.03 8.25
C GLU A 68 -0.56 1.01 8.33
N ALA A 69 -0.57 2.06 7.51
CA ALA A 69 -1.63 3.06 7.52
C ALA A 69 -2.91 2.56 6.83
N CYS A 70 -2.78 1.83 5.72
CA CYS A 70 -3.88 1.28 4.94
C CYS A 70 -4.03 -0.25 5.16
N HIS A 71 -3.71 -0.76 6.34
CA HIS A 71 -3.59 -2.18 6.64
C HIS A 71 -4.83 -3.01 6.29
N THR A 72 -6.05 -2.50 6.52
CA THR A 72 -7.28 -3.24 6.24
C THR A 72 -7.38 -3.67 4.78
N PRO A 73 -7.35 -2.77 3.77
CA PRO A 73 -7.41 -3.21 2.38
C PRO A 73 -6.11 -3.85 1.88
N MET A 74 -4.97 -3.62 2.56
CA MET A 74 -3.65 -4.04 2.09
C MET A 74 -3.11 -5.31 2.75
N GLY A 75 -3.83 -5.90 3.73
CA GLY A 75 -3.32 -7.04 4.51
C GLY A 75 -2.87 -8.22 3.66
N GLY A 76 -3.68 -8.67 2.72
CA GLY A 76 -3.34 -9.77 1.81
C GLY A 76 -2.15 -9.44 0.90
N PHE A 77 -2.07 -8.21 0.42
CA PHE A 77 -0.96 -7.77 -0.45
C PHE A 77 0.36 -7.64 0.31
N ALA A 78 0.31 -7.15 1.56
CA ALA A 78 1.48 -7.09 2.44
C ALA A 78 2.07 -8.49 2.68
N GLY A 79 1.22 -9.49 2.96
CA GLY A 79 1.65 -10.86 3.16
C GLY A 79 2.40 -11.46 1.97
N THR A 80 1.92 -11.20 0.75
CA THR A 80 2.60 -11.67 -0.47
C THR A 80 3.90 -10.90 -0.76
N TYR A 81 3.96 -9.63 -0.40
CA TYR A 81 5.17 -8.83 -0.55
C TYR A 81 6.26 -9.26 0.43
N ASP A 82 5.90 -9.55 1.69
CA ASP A 82 6.84 -9.94 2.75
C ASP A 82 7.20 -11.44 2.73
N ALA A 83 6.58 -12.23 1.86
CA ALA A 83 6.87 -13.65 1.73
C ALA A 83 8.34 -13.92 1.38
N THR A 84 8.85 -15.09 1.71
CA THR A 84 10.23 -15.50 1.48
C THR A 84 10.32 -16.36 0.23
N VAL A 85 11.16 -15.98 -0.73
CA VAL A 85 11.44 -16.77 -1.94
C VAL A 85 11.91 -18.18 -1.56
N GLY A 86 11.32 -19.19 -2.19
CA GLY A 86 11.63 -20.61 -1.92
C GLY A 86 10.82 -21.22 -0.78
N GLU A 87 9.98 -20.44 -0.08
CA GLU A 87 9.17 -20.95 1.03
C GLU A 87 7.67 -20.92 0.66
N PRO A 88 6.88 -21.86 1.21
CA PRO A 88 5.44 -21.86 1.08
C PRO A 88 4.81 -20.63 1.74
N THR A 89 3.71 -20.13 1.16
CA THR A 89 2.97 -18.97 1.66
C THR A 89 1.51 -19.03 1.23
N VAL A 90 0.79 -17.91 1.37
CA VAL A 90 -0.56 -17.74 0.84
C VAL A 90 -0.58 -16.53 -0.11
N ASP A 91 -1.49 -16.57 -1.08
CA ASP A 91 -1.74 -15.44 -1.96
C ASP A 91 -2.59 -14.35 -1.25
N LYS A 92 -2.88 -13.28 -1.98
CA LYS A 92 -3.66 -12.13 -1.45
C LYS A 92 -5.09 -12.49 -1.01
N TRP A 93 -5.62 -13.66 -1.39
CA TRP A 93 -6.94 -14.17 -1.01
C TRP A 93 -6.88 -15.39 -0.09
N GLY A 94 -5.70 -15.74 0.40
CA GLY A 94 -5.49 -16.85 1.33
C GLY A 94 -5.32 -18.21 0.68
N ASN A 95 -5.24 -18.31 -0.66
CA ASN A 95 -4.94 -19.58 -1.31
C ASN A 95 -3.49 -19.99 -1.04
N PRO A 96 -3.20 -21.30 -0.81
CA PRO A 96 -1.85 -21.76 -0.63
C PRO A 96 -1.01 -21.58 -1.90
N VAL A 97 0.23 -21.15 -1.72
CA VAL A 97 1.26 -21.03 -2.76
C VAL A 97 2.47 -21.85 -2.28
N ASP A 98 2.82 -22.89 -3.00
CA ASP A 98 3.86 -23.83 -2.60
C ASP A 98 5.26 -23.22 -2.55
N ASP A 99 5.51 -22.22 -3.38
CA ASP A 99 6.75 -21.45 -3.40
C ASP A 99 6.45 -19.99 -3.74
N ALA A 100 6.78 -19.09 -2.83
CA ALA A 100 6.56 -17.66 -2.99
C ALA A 100 7.30 -17.05 -4.20
N SER A 101 8.29 -17.75 -4.77
CA SER A 101 8.95 -17.34 -6.02
C SER A 101 8.01 -17.29 -7.24
N ALA A 102 6.84 -17.94 -7.14
CA ALA A 102 5.80 -17.85 -8.16
C ALA A 102 5.06 -16.50 -8.18
N MET A 103 5.30 -15.64 -7.20
CA MET A 103 4.69 -14.30 -7.11
C MET A 103 5.70 -13.20 -7.43
N LEU A 104 5.33 -12.32 -8.39
CA LEU A 104 6.25 -11.26 -8.81
C LEU A 104 6.55 -10.25 -7.67
N ALA A 105 5.59 -9.95 -6.79
CA ALA A 105 5.81 -9.04 -5.68
C ALA A 105 6.95 -9.53 -4.78
N THR A 106 6.94 -10.83 -4.44
CA THR A 106 7.99 -11.47 -3.62
C THR A 106 9.35 -11.44 -4.34
N THR A 107 9.38 -11.89 -5.61
CA THR A 107 10.64 -12.04 -6.37
C THR A 107 11.27 -10.70 -6.69
N HIS A 108 10.48 -9.69 -7.09
CA HIS A 108 11.01 -8.36 -7.39
C HIS A 108 11.52 -7.64 -6.14
N ARG A 109 10.84 -7.81 -4.99
CA ARG A 109 11.35 -7.31 -3.72
C ARG A 109 12.69 -7.95 -3.36
N ASP A 110 12.78 -9.27 -3.45
CA ASP A 110 13.96 -10.03 -3.05
C ASP A 110 15.17 -9.75 -3.96
N TRP A 111 14.94 -9.71 -5.27
CA TRP A 111 16.04 -9.59 -6.25
C TRP A 111 16.46 -8.17 -6.54
N ASN A 112 15.54 -7.22 -6.56
CA ASN A 112 15.77 -5.85 -6.99
C ASN A 112 15.39 -4.80 -5.94
N ALA A 113 14.99 -5.20 -4.73
CA ALA A 113 14.47 -4.30 -3.69
C ALA A 113 13.34 -3.38 -4.22
N ALA A 114 12.52 -3.90 -5.16
CA ALA A 114 11.38 -3.17 -5.68
C ALA A 114 10.37 -2.93 -4.57
N ASP A 115 9.94 -1.70 -4.41
CA ASP A 115 8.88 -1.30 -3.49
C ASP A 115 7.50 -1.33 -4.15
N CYS A 116 6.44 -1.13 -3.38
CA CYS A 116 5.08 -1.09 -3.91
C CYS A 116 4.92 -0.05 -5.02
N ALA A 117 5.57 1.11 -4.87
CA ALA A 117 5.48 2.21 -5.80
C ALA A 117 6.25 1.96 -7.12
N THR A 118 7.14 0.98 -7.14
CA THR A 118 7.85 0.56 -8.37
C THR A 118 6.86 0.00 -9.39
N CYS A 119 5.91 -0.84 -8.97
CA CYS A 119 4.86 -1.41 -9.83
C CYS A 119 3.57 -0.58 -9.80
N HIS A 120 3.33 0.17 -8.71
CA HIS A 120 2.16 1.02 -8.52
C HIS A 120 2.57 2.50 -8.39
N PRO A 121 3.04 3.14 -9.49
CA PRO A 121 3.55 4.51 -9.43
C PRO A 121 2.45 5.47 -8.96
N GLN A 122 2.79 6.28 -7.96
CA GLN A 122 1.87 7.18 -7.27
C GLN A 122 2.33 8.63 -7.41
N ASP A 123 1.54 9.46 -8.05
CA ASP A 123 1.67 10.90 -7.93
C ASP A 123 0.95 11.43 -6.66
N LEU A 124 1.21 12.67 -6.31
CA LEU A 124 0.63 13.28 -5.11
C LEU A 124 -0.90 13.33 -5.15
N ASN A 125 -1.49 13.55 -6.32
CA ASN A 125 -2.94 13.63 -6.48
C ASN A 125 -3.59 12.26 -6.23
N ARG A 126 -3.03 11.19 -6.79
CA ARG A 126 -3.48 9.82 -6.55
C ARG A 126 -3.41 9.45 -5.07
N ARG A 127 -2.30 9.79 -4.40
CA ARG A 127 -2.15 9.55 -2.95
C ARG A 127 -3.20 10.27 -2.13
N ILE A 128 -3.45 11.55 -2.42
CA ILE A 128 -4.49 12.32 -1.72
C ILE A 128 -5.86 11.69 -1.94
N THR A 129 -6.16 11.27 -3.16
CA THR A 129 -7.44 10.61 -3.49
C THR A 129 -7.60 9.31 -2.73
N GLN A 130 -6.59 8.44 -2.73
CA GLN A 130 -6.62 7.15 -2.01
C GLN A 130 -6.76 7.32 -0.50
N VAL A 131 -6.02 8.28 0.09
CA VAL A 131 -6.19 8.62 1.51
C VAL A 131 -7.59 9.16 1.78
N GLY A 132 -8.16 9.93 0.85
CA GLY A 132 -9.54 10.40 0.94
C GLY A 132 -10.52 9.23 0.99
N TRP A 133 -10.43 8.29 0.08
CA TRP A 133 -11.27 7.08 0.06
C TRP A 133 -11.12 6.25 1.35
N TRP A 134 -9.88 6.06 1.81
CA TRP A 134 -9.64 5.35 3.06
C TRP A 134 -10.27 6.04 4.27
N LEU A 135 -10.16 7.37 4.39
CA LEU A 135 -10.73 8.14 5.50
C LEU A 135 -12.27 8.16 5.49
N THR A 136 -12.87 8.08 4.32
CA THR A 136 -14.35 8.09 4.16
C THR A 136 -14.95 6.68 4.15
N GLY A 137 -14.12 5.63 4.13
CA GLY A 137 -14.57 4.26 3.94
C GLY A 137 -15.06 3.97 2.52
N ASP A 138 -14.77 4.84 1.56
CA ASP A 138 -15.18 4.70 0.16
C ASP A 138 -14.15 3.88 -0.63
N TYR A 139 -13.93 2.65 -0.21
CA TYR A 139 -13.08 1.67 -0.88
C TYR A 139 -13.73 0.29 -0.80
N TYR A 140 -13.43 -0.56 -1.79
CA TYR A 140 -13.88 -1.93 -1.79
C TYR A 140 -13.00 -2.78 -0.86
N PHE A 141 -13.64 -3.64 -0.06
CA PHE A 141 -12.96 -4.66 0.71
C PHE A 141 -13.81 -5.94 0.66
N PRO A 142 -13.23 -7.06 0.22
CA PRO A 142 -11.86 -7.22 -0.32
C PRO A 142 -11.65 -6.45 -1.63
N LEU A 143 -10.40 -6.05 -1.90
CA LEU A 143 -10.05 -5.35 -3.14
C LEU A 143 -10.23 -6.29 -4.35
N GLU A 144 -10.97 -5.82 -5.34
CA GLU A 144 -11.11 -6.51 -6.62
C GLU A 144 -9.76 -6.62 -7.35
N GLU A 145 -9.61 -7.66 -8.15
CA GLU A 145 -8.45 -7.77 -9.03
C GLU A 145 -8.68 -6.96 -10.30
N TRP A 146 -7.89 -5.92 -10.46
CA TRP A 146 -7.85 -5.22 -11.74
C TRP A 146 -7.14 -6.06 -12.79
N LYS A 147 -7.65 -6.03 -14.01
CA LYS A 147 -6.89 -6.54 -15.15
C LYS A 147 -5.67 -5.68 -15.37
N THR A 148 -4.59 -6.28 -15.85
CA THR A 148 -3.36 -5.52 -16.14
C THR A 148 -3.57 -4.49 -17.24
N SER A 149 -4.49 -4.75 -18.20
CA SER A 149 -4.92 -3.76 -19.19
C SER A 149 -5.49 -2.50 -18.56
N ASP A 150 -6.37 -2.65 -17.56
CA ASP A 150 -7.02 -1.53 -16.89
C ASP A 150 -5.99 -0.74 -16.05
N MET A 151 -5.05 -1.47 -15.42
CA MET A 151 -3.94 -0.86 -14.70
C MET A 151 -2.99 -0.11 -15.64
N ALA A 152 -2.67 -0.68 -16.80
CA ALA A 152 -1.83 -0.05 -17.81
C ALA A 152 -2.48 1.25 -18.33
N GLU A 153 -3.76 1.21 -18.67
CA GLU A 153 -4.55 2.39 -19.06
C GLU A 153 -4.53 3.47 -17.96
N TYR A 154 -4.75 3.06 -16.71
CA TYR A 154 -4.70 3.99 -15.56
C TYR A 154 -3.35 4.68 -15.41
N TYR A 155 -2.26 4.01 -15.73
CA TYR A 155 -0.90 4.59 -15.71
C TYR A 155 -0.49 5.26 -17.03
N GLY A 156 -1.35 5.21 -18.05
CA GLY A 156 -1.11 5.86 -19.34
C GLY A 156 -0.09 5.13 -20.21
N THR A 157 -0.04 3.80 -20.11
CA THR A 157 0.80 2.90 -20.90
C THR A 157 -0.02 1.73 -21.43
N ASP A 158 0.61 0.79 -22.12
CA ASP A 158 0.05 -0.52 -22.46
C ASP A 158 0.59 -1.62 -21.54
N GLU A 159 0.09 -2.83 -21.65
CA GLU A 159 0.53 -3.95 -20.80
C GLU A 159 2.01 -4.27 -20.94
N ASP A 160 2.58 -4.16 -22.15
CA ASP A 160 3.99 -4.35 -22.36
C ASP A 160 4.81 -3.24 -21.71
N GLY A 161 4.36 -1.99 -21.83
CA GLY A 161 5.04 -0.84 -21.24
C GLY A 161 5.09 -0.85 -19.71
N LEU A 162 4.21 -1.61 -19.04
CA LEU A 162 4.34 -1.84 -17.59
C LEU A 162 5.56 -2.70 -17.25
N CYS A 163 5.93 -3.62 -18.11
CA CYS A 163 6.98 -4.61 -17.86
C CYS A 163 8.23 -4.37 -18.72
N LEU A 164 8.04 -4.18 -20.05
CA LEU A 164 9.11 -4.07 -21.05
C LEU A 164 9.47 -2.58 -21.27
N ASN A 165 10.14 -1.98 -20.30
CA ASN A 165 10.59 -0.59 -20.35
C ASN A 165 12.06 -0.46 -19.89
N GLU A 166 12.64 0.72 -20.08
CA GLU A 166 14.07 0.97 -19.83
C GLU A 166 14.45 0.79 -18.34
N ASP A 167 13.52 1.02 -17.43
CA ASP A 167 13.76 0.95 -15.99
C ASP A 167 13.59 -0.46 -15.41
N CYS A 168 12.85 -1.35 -16.13
CA CYS A 168 12.50 -2.69 -15.66
C CYS A 168 13.12 -3.76 -16.58
N HIS A 169 12.34 -4.32 -17.50
CA HIS A 169 12.80 -5.31 -18.45
C HIS A 169 13.12 -4.62 -19.79
N ASN A 170 14.34 -4.12 -19.92
CA ASN A 170 14.80 -3.42 -21.14
C ASN A 170 15.11 -4.42 -22.26
N VAL A 171 14.08 -5.14 -22.68
CA VAL A 171 14.13 -6.14 -23.75
C VAL A 171 12.87 -6.04 -24.61
N THR A 172 12.99 -6.37 -25.87
CA THR A 172 11.85 -6.54 -26.77
C THR A 172 11.25 -7.94 -26.65
N ARG A 173 10.02 -8.13 -27.12
CA ARG A 173 9.40 -9.47 -27.18
C ARG A 173 10.19 -10.45 -28.04
N ASP A 174 10.87 -9.99 -29.09
CA ASP A 174 11.73 -10.83 -29.94
C ASP A 174 12.97 -11.30 -29.19
N GLU A 175 13.62 -10.40 -28.44
CA GLU A 175 14.77 -10.75 -27.60
C GLU A 175 14.35 -11.70 -26.47
N LEU A 176 13.19 -11.45 -25.81
CA LEU A 176 12.67 -12.33 -24.78
C LEU A 176 12.39 -13.75 -25.32
N ARG A 177 11.86 -13.85 -26.53
CA ARG A 177 11.64 -15.12 -27.24
C ARG A 177 12.95 -15.83 -27.52
N GLU A 178 14.00 -15.10 -27.90
CA GLU A 178 15.32 -15.65 -28.14
C GLU A 178 16.00 -16.11 -26.84
N MET A 179 15.87 -15.33 -25.77
CA MET A 179 16.43 -15.67 -24.44
C MET A 179 15.85 -16.95 -23.84
N THR A 180 14.64 -17.34 -24.22
CA THR A 180 13.92 -18.51 -23.70
C THR A 180 13.78 -19.64 -24.73
N ASN A 181 14.55 -19.62 -25.83
CA ASN A 181 14.40 -20.59 -26.92
C ASN A 181 14.99 -21.98 -26.60
N ASP A 182 15.75 -22.09 -25.54
CA ASP A 182 16.32 -23.35 -25.03
C ASP A 182 15.31 -24.16 -24.20
N THR A 183 14.20 -23.57 -23.81
CA THR A 183 13.13 -24.29 -23.15
C THR A 183 12.35 -25.16 -24.12
N ARG A 184 11.94 -26.35 -23.71
CA ARG A 184 11.23 -27.31 -24.56
C ARG A 184 9.96 -26.71 -25.18
N LEU A 185 9.21 -25.98 -24.38
CA LEU A 185 8.10 -25.16 -24.82
C LEU A 185 8.45 -23.70 -24.52
N ASN A 186 8.88 -22.98 -25.54
CA ASN A 186 9.22 -21.57 -25.34
C ASN A 186 7.97 -20.77 -24.93
N PRO A 187 7.87 -20.30 -23.66
CA PRO A 187 6.67 -19.65 -23.15
C PRO A 187 6.43 -18.29 -23.79
N HIS A 188 7.48 -17.67 -24.37
CA HIS A 188 7.41 -16.38 -25.03
C HIS A 188 7.33 -16.50 -26.56
N SER A 189 7.12 -17.71 -27.10
CA SER A 189 6.91 -17.87 -28.53
C SER A 189 5.57 -17.25 -28.95
N ASN A 190 5.51 -16.71 -30.16
CA ASN A 190 4.29 -16.13 -30.73
C ASN A 190 3.45 -17.13 -31.53
N ARG A 191 3.59 -18.44 -31.28
CA ARG A 191 2.87 -19.48 -32.01
C ARG A 191 1.35 -19.39 -31.82
N HIS A 192 0.91 -18.85 -30.70
CA HIS A 192 -0.48 -18.61 -30.34
C HIS A 192 -0.84 -17.11 -30.31
N GLY A 193 -0.01 -16.26 -30.95
CA GLY A 193 -0.08 -14.82 -30.87
C GLY A 193 0.70 -14.28 -29.70
N ASP A 194 0.76 -12.96 -29.58
CA ASP A 194 1.37 -12.30 -28.42
C ASP A 194 0.41 -12.35 -27.24
N ILE A 195 0.83 -13.02 -26.17
CA ILE A 195 0.08 -13.17 -24.93
C ILE A 195 0.54 -12.09 -23.96
N ALA A 196 -0.39 -11.44 -23.28
CA ALA A 196 -0.07 -10.45 -22.25
C ALA A 196 0.77 -11.07 -21.13
N CYS A 197 1.76 -10.34 -20.63
CA CYS A 197 2.66 -10.83 -19.58
C CYS A 197 1.88 -11.29 -18.33
N SER A 198 0.84 -10.53 -17.97
CA SER A 198 -0.02 -10.82 -16.83
C SER A 198 -0.91 -12.05 -16.98
N THR A 199 -1.03 -12.61 -18.18
CA THR A 199 -1.77 -13.87 -18.37
C THR A 199 -1.11 -15.00 -17.58
N CYS A 200 0.23 -15.05 -17.60
CA CYS A 200 1.02 -16.04 -16.89
C CYS A 200 1.60 -15.50 -15.58
N HIS A 201 2.27 -14.36 -15.61
CA HIS A 201 2.95 -13.76 -14.47
C HIS A 201 1.98 -13.03 -13.56
N LYS A 202 1.90 -13.42 -12.29
CA LYS A 202 1.00 -12.84 -11.29
C LYS A 202 1.78 -12.16 -10.17
N ALA A 203 1.36 -10.96 -9.78
CA ALA A 203 2.07 -10.19 -8.76
C ALA A 203 1.84 -10.73 -7.35
N HIS A 204 0.58 -10.95 -6.96
CA HIS A 204 0.16 -11.26 -5.60
C HIS A 204 -0.58 -12.58 -5.48
N ARG A 205 -0.37 -13.50 -6.40
CA ARG A 205 -0.84 -14.88 -6.38
C ARG A 205 0.08 -15.77 -7.21
N ALA A 206 -0.08 -17.07 -7.12
CA ALA A 206 0.72 -18.00 -7.92
C ALA A 206 0.59 -17.68 -9.41
N SER A 207 1.72 -17.62 -10.10
CA SER A 207 1.79 -17.48 -11.57
C SER A 207 1.27 -18.76 -12.23
N VAL A 208 0.69 -18.60 -13.43
CA VAL A 208 -0.04 -19.68 -14.12
C VAL A 208 0.67 -20.02 -15.43
N LEU A 209 1.10 -21.24 -15.59
CA LEU A 209 1.70 -21.68 -16.85
C LEU A 209 0.58 -22.05 -17.83
N GLN A 210 0.18 -21.10 -18.67
CA GLN A 210 -0.93 -21.30 -19.62
C GLN A 210 -0.70 -22.46 -20.60
N CYS A 211 0.57 -22.75 -20.94
CA CYS A 211 0.92 -23.87 -21.81
C CYS A 211 0.46 -25.20 -21.24
N ALA A 212 0.47 -25.37 -19.92
CA ALA A 212 0.07 -26.62 -19.25
C ALA A 212 -1.43 -26.97 -19.41
N GLY A 213 -2.26 -26.02 -19.85
CA GLY A 213 -3.64 -26.29 -20.16
C GLY A 213 -3.87 -27.12 -21.41
N CYS A 214 -2.86 -27.23 -22.31
CA CYS A 214 -2.96 -27.98 -23.56
C CYS A 214 -1.73 -28.89 -23.79
N HIS A 215 -0.61 -28.62 -23.13
CA HIS A 215 0.64 -29.34 -23.32
C HIS A 215 1.03 -30.10 -22.06
N ASP A 216 0.73 -31.38 -22.01
CA ASP A 216 1.00 -32.24 -20.85
C ASP A 216 2.50 -32.31 -20.50
N GLU A 217 3.36 -32.01 -21.48
CA GLU A 217 4.80 -31.95 -21.29
C GLU A 217 5.33 -30.60 -20.79
N ALA A 218 4.47 -29.62 -20.51
CA ALA A 218 4.89 -28.34 -19.94
C ALA A 218 5.38 -28.54 -18.51
N GLU A 219 6.62 -28.14 -18.25
CA GLU A 219 7.22 -28.21 -16.93
C GLU A 219 6.88 -26.95 -16.14
N LEU A 220 6.18 -27.12 -15.00
CA LEU A 220 5.83 -26.01 -14.10
C LEU A 220 7.08 -25.52 -13.36
N PRO A 221 7.39 -24.22 -13.40
CA PRO A 221 8.36 -23.63 -12.47
C PRO A 221 7.90 -23.79 -11.01
N ALA A 222 8.81 -23.65 -10.06
CA ALA A 222 8.51 -23.79 -8.64
C ALA A 222 7.35 -22.87 -8.20
N GLY A 223 6.36 -23.44 -7.56
CA GLY A 223 5.17 -22.74 -7.07
C GLY A 223 4.18 -22.24 -8.12
N TRP A 224 4.49 -22.41 -9.42
CA TRP A 224 3.54 -22.09 -10.49
C TRP A 224 2.45 -23.14 -10.55
N ILE A 225 1.29 -22.75 -11.05
CA ILE A 225 0.12 -23.62 -11.15
C ILE A 225 -0.37 -23.73 -12.60
N THR A 226 -1.19 -24.74 -12.85
CA THR A 226 -1.88 -24.93 -14.13
C THR A 226 -3.11 -24.02 -14.24
N PRO A 227 -3.64 -23.79 -15.45
CA PRO A 227 -4.91 -23.08 -15.63
C PRO A 227 -6.10 -23.72 -14.89
N ALA A 228 -6.13 -25.07 -14.83
CA ALA A 228 -7.20 -25.79 -14.13
C ALA A 228 -7.16 -25.54 -12.62
N GLU A 229 -5.98 -25.60 -12.01
CA GLU A 229 -5.80 -25.26 -10.60
C GLU A 229 -6.15 -23.81 -10.30
N ALA A 230 -5.82 -22.89 -11.23
CA ALA A 230 -6.13 -21.47 -11.07
C ALA A 230 -7.64 -21.17 -11.09
N GLU A 231 -8.46 -22.01 -11.76
CA GLU A 231 -9.92 -21.88 -11.77
C GLU A 231 -10.57 -22.35 -10.47
N GLU A 232 -9.88 -23.19 -9.67
CA GLU A 232 -10.36 -23.73 -8.40
C GLU A 232 -10.02 -22.82 -7.21
N LEU A 233 -9.18 -21.80 -7.41
CA LEU A 233 -8.76 -20.92 -6.34
C LEU A 233 -9.84 -19.96 -5.90
N HIS A 234 -9.86 -19.64 -4.61
CA HIS A 234 -10.66 -18.55 -4.07
C HIS A 234 -10.24 -17.22 -4.70
N THR A 235 -11.23 -16.37 -4.90
CA THR A 235 -11.04 -15.02 -5.42
C THR A 235 -11.57 -13.99 -4.41
N TRP A 236 -11.47 -12.71 -4.74
CA TRP A 236 -12.06 -11.66 -3.91
C TRP A 236 -13.58 -11.87 -3.62
N LYS A 237 -14.30 -12.62 -4.46
CA LYS A 237 -15.73 -12.92 -4.29
C LYS A 237 -16.00 -13.93 -3.17
N ASP A 238 -14.99 -14.70 -2.79
CA ASP A 238 -15.09 -15.76 -1.80
C ASP A 238 -14.59 -15.28 -0.42
N VAL A 239 -14.01 -14.05 -0.34
CA VAL A 239 -13.60 -13.42 0.92
C VAL A 239 -14.82 -12.76 1.55
N PRO A 240 -15.20 -13.08 2.80
CA PRO A 240 -16.34 -12.45 3.48
C PRO A 240 -16.16 -10.93 3.56
N GLU A 241 -17.25 -10.17 3.37
CA GLU A 241 -17.22 -8.74 3.65
C GLU A 241 -16.97 -8.49 5.14
N ALA A 242 -16.33 -7.37 5.47
CA ALA A 242 -15.91 -7.06 6.84
C ALA A 242 -17.08 -7.07 7.86
N ASP A 243 -18.28 -6.72 7.41
CA ASP A 243 -19.50 -6.71 8.23
C ASP A 243 -20.01 -8.12 8.56
N GLU A 244 -19.63 -9.14 7.77
CA GLU A 244 -20.00 -10.54 8.03
C GLU A 244 -18.97 -11.23 8.95
N ALA A 245 -17.73 -10.76 8.97
CA ALA A 245 -16.67 -11.31 9.80
C ALA A 245 -16.81 -10.94 11.28
N GLU A 246 -17.41 -9.80 11.61
CA GLU A 246 -17.67 -9.38 13.00
C GLU A 246 -18.88 -10.13 13.63
N GLY A 247 -19.76 -10.73 12.82
CA GLY A 247 -20.93 -11.48 13.27
C GLY A 247 -20.65 -12.92 13.68
N SER A 248 -19.47 -13.47 13.37
CA SER A 248 -19.14 -14.88 13.65
C SER A 248 -18.35 -15.11 14.94
N GLU A 249 -17.92 -14.05 15.63
CA GLU A 249 -17.17 -14.18 16.88
C GLU A 249 -18.06 -14.22 18.15
N ASP A 250 -19.35 -13.93 18.04
CA ASP A 250 -20.24 -13.81 19.20
C ASP A 250 -21.06 -15.09 19.54
N ASP A 251 -20.93 -16.20 18.78
CA ASP A 251 -21.76 -17.40 19.00
C ASP A 251 -21.02 -18.61 19.62
N GLU A 252 -19.76 -18.45 20.03
CA GLU A 252 -18.99 -19.55 20.67
C GLU A 252 -18.80 -19.40 22.18
N SER A 253 -19.52 -18.49 22.85
CA SER A 253 -19.39 -18.27 24.31
C SER A 253 -20.60 -18.61 25.16
N ALA A 254 -21.49 -19.52 24.71
CA ALA A 254 -22.66 -19.90 25.50
C ALA A 254 -22.95 -21.40 25.47
N GLU A 255 -22.01 -22.28 25.87
CA GLU A 255 -22.35 -23.59 26.44
C GLU A 255 -21.16 -24.14 27.24
N ALA A 256 -20.94 -23.64 28.44
CA ALA A 256 -20.19 -24.31 29.48
C ALA A 256 -20.97 -24.14 30.77
N ASP A 257 -22.03 -24.93 30.91
CA ASP A 257 -22.71 -25.12 32.18
C ASP A 257 -22.70 -26.61 32.57
N GLU A 258 -22.11 -26.83 33.74
CA GLU A 258 -22.33 -27.86 34.71
C GLU A 258 -22.27 -29.33 34.31
N ALA A 259 -21.17 -30.00 34.77
CA ALA A 259 -21.27 -31.31 35.37
C ALA A 259 -20.17 -31.50 36.44
N GLU A 260 -20.59 -31.34 37.67
CA GLU A 260 -19.86 -31.78 38.86
C GLU A 260 -19.71 -33.30 38.93
N GLY A 261 -18.59 -33.74 39.50
CA GLY A 261 -18.55 -34.88 40.40
C GLY A 261 -18.12 -36.21 39.84
N GLY A 262 -16.98 -36.70 40.29
CA GLY A 262 -16.61 -38.09 40.19
C GLY A 262 -15.16 -38.39 40.58
N GLU A 263 -14.95 -38.53 41.88
CA GLU A 263 -13.71 -39.08 42.48
C GLU A 263 -13.41 -40.51 42.03
N GLY A 264 -12.13 -40.85 41.95
CA GLY A 264 -11.72 -42.27 42.10
C GLY A 264 -10.48 -42.67 41.32
N GLY A 265 -9.36 -42.59 41.94
CA GLY A 265 -8.55 -43.74 42.37
C GLY A 265 -7.68 -44.43 41.34
N GLY A 266 -6.38 -44.38 41.55
CA GLY A 266 -5.61 -45.60 41.62
C GLY A 266 -4.62 -45.92 40.48
N GLN A 267 -3.36 -45.61 40.72
CA GLN A 267 -2.24 -46.60 40.72
C GLN A 267 -1.65 -47.03 39.37
N ASP A 268 -0.42 -46.63 39.25
CA ASP A 268 0.82 -47.42 39.21
C ASP A 268 1.22 -48.13 37.91
N ALA A 269 2.43 -47.89 37.60
CA ALA A 269 3.52 -48.79 37.29
C ALA A 269 4.15 -48.79 35.90
N ALA A 270 5.42 -48.40 35.96
CA ALA A 270 6.61 -49.07 35.39
C ALA A 270 6.80 -48.94 33.87
N ALA A 271 7.80 -48.22 33.39
CA ALA A 271 9.23 -48.57 33.32
C ALA A 271 9.52 -49.75 32.38
N GLU A 272 10.41 -49.50 31.49
CA GLU A 272 11.51 -50.26 30.90
C GLU A 272 11.63 -49.89 29.41
N ASP A 273 12.67 -49.29 28.94
CA ASP A 273 14.11 -49.58 28.85
C ASP A 273 14.49 -50.27 27.53
N ALA A 274 15.63 -49.79 27.02
CA ALA A 274 16.53 -50.43 26.05
C ALA A 274 16.13 -50.30 24.54
N ALA A 275 17.00 -50.03 23.62
CA ALA A 275 18.44 -49.99 23.48
C ALA A 275 18.78 -49.48 22.06
N ALA A 276 19.74 -48.69 21.95
CA ALA A 276 20.91 -48.69 21.10
C ALA A 276 20.95 -49.60 19.87
N GLY A 277 21.31 -49.06 18.76
CA GLY A 277 21.75 -49.74 17.55
C GLY A 277 22.56 -48.83 16.66
N ASP A 278 23.84 -48.72 16.93
CA ASP A 278 24.89 -48.27 16.03
C ASP A 278 25.02 -49.19 14.82
N ALA A 279 25.33 -48.63 13.66
CA ALA A 279 26.22 -49.18 12.61
C ALA A 279 26.29 -48.15 11.47
N GLU A 280 27.33 -47.39 11.36
CA GLU A 280 28.58 -47.54 10.61
C GLU A 280 28.44 -47.97 9.13
N GLY A 281 28.95 -47.08 8.27
CA GLY A 281 29.95 -47.46 7.27
C GLY A 281 29.49 -47.50 5.83
N GLY A 282 30.19 -46.74 5.00
CA GLY A 282 30.25 -47.05 3.58
C GLY A 282 30.47 -45.85 2.67
N GLU A 283 31.60 -45.36 2.68
CA GLU A 283 32.48 -44.67 1.73
C GLU A 283 32.60 -45.38 0.37
N GLN A 284 32.89 -44.61 -0.70
CA GLN A 284 33.41 -44.85 -2.06
C GLN A 284 32.32 -45.05 -3.15
N ALA A 285 32.27 -44.23 -4.20
CA ALA A 285 33.28 -43.75 -5.16
C ALA A 285 32.68 -42.52 -5.92
#